data_71be2f5dfd17beddac820604a52eefbf
#
_entry.id   71be2f5dfd17beddac820604a52eefbf
#
_cell.length_a   1.000
_cell.length_b   1.000
_cell.length_c   1.000
_cell.angle_alpha   90.00
_cell.angle_beta   90.00
_cell.angle_gamma   90.00
#
_symmetry.space_group_name_H-M   'P 1'
#
loop_
_entity.id
_entity.type
_entity.pdbx_description
1 polymer ?
#
loop_
_entity_poly.entity_id
_entity_poly.type
_entity_poly.pdbx_seq_one_letter_code
_entity_poly.pdbx_strand_id
1 'polypeptide(L)'
;IRWLPDEARISWQAAEWTGPNREKRGAVKSTSFLLYPGENGETHLDYAHDGLWLPSLLQPRTVRIKSSSTGLPWLEAKPVIEKGFNDMLTGLAPRAARRQIANELWQKAADNGAPVKIDEIYVEGRGLEALGKGEFIAQQAARYGFAGQLDLDLIGRERLQDLIGTPQSPTLLGALVPFAVDGLAAGEPGKQGMTNYDVELLRDGRIVVNGVTVFSAASGS
;
A
#
# COMPACT_ATOMS: atom_id res chain seq x y z
N ILE A 1 10.68 -18.40 -6.38
CA ILE A 1 11.48 -17.35 -5.72
C ILE A 1 12.88 -17.44 -6.31
N ARG A 2 13.35 -16.35 -6.87
CA ARG A 2 14.71 -16.26 -7.41
C ARG A 2 15.48 -15.21 -6.61
N TRP A 3 16.55 -15.61 -5.97
CA TRP A 3 17.52 -14.73 -5.37
C TRP A 3 18.61 -14.44 -6.38
N LEU A 4 18.84 -13.17 -6.67
CA LEU A 4 20.03 -12.69 -7.36
C LEU A 4 20.89 -11.93 -6.33
N PRO A 5 22.20 -11.81 -6.53
CA PRO A 5 23.08 -11.13 -5.55
C PRO A 5 22.60 -9.72 -5.18
N ASP A 6 21.93 -9.04 -6.11
CA ASP A 6 21.56 -7.64 -6.01
C ASP A 6 20.05 -7.39 -6.08
N GLU A 7 19.22 -8.43 -6.11
CA GLU A 7 17.76 -8.26 -6.09
C GLU A 7 17.03 -9.42 -5.41
N ALA A 8 15.88 -9.14 -4.81
CA ALA A 8 14.91 -10.12 -4.36
C ALA A 8 13.66 -10.04 -5.23
N ARG A 9 13.38 -11.08 -6.01
CA ARG A 9 12.24 -11.12 -6.92
C ARG A 9 11.30 -12.26 -6.58
N ILE A 10 10.02 -11.94 -6.46
CA ILE A 10 8.94 -12.91 -6.38
C ILE A 10 7.97 -12.59 -7.51
N SER A 11 7.67 -13.57 -8.35
CA SER A 11 6.66 -13.43 -9.38
C SER A 11 5.88 -14.72 -9.54
N TRP A 12 4.61 -14.59 -9.87
CA TRP A 12 3.76 -15.71 -10.29
C TRP A 12 2.77 -15.26 -11.35
N GLN A 13 2.34 -16.21 -12.15
CA GLN A 13 1.40 -16.00 -13.26
C GLN A 13 0.21 -16.94 -13.13
N ALA A 14 -0.94 -16.49 -13.61
CA ALA A 14 -2.17 -17.26 -13.70
C ALA A 14 -2.55 -17.97 -12.38
N ALA A 15 -2.48 -17.25 -11.25
CA ALA A 15 -2.91 -17.80 -9.98
C ALA A 15 -4.43 -17.66 -9.81
N GLU A 16 -5.07 -18.76 -9.39
CA GLU A 16 -6.47 -18.78 -8.98
C GLU A 16 -6.57 -19.36 -7.55
N TRP A 17 -7.51 -18.86 -6.78
CA TRP A 17 -7.83 -19.44 -5.48
C TRP A 17 -9.31 -19.69 -5.35
N THR A 18 -9.62 -20.82 -4.75
CA THR A 18 -10.97 -21.31 -4.57
C THR A 18 -11.30 -21.48 -3.09
N GLY A 19 -12.58 -21.39 -2.74
CA GLY A 19 -13.08 -21.70 -1.41
C GLY A 19 -13.26 -23.20 -1.17
N PRO A 20 -13.70 -23.56 0.04
CA PRO A 20 -13.91 -24.97 0.45
C PRO A 20 -14.83 -25.73 -0.49
N ASN A 21 -15.82 -25.07 -1.07
CA ASN A 21 -16.79 -25.66 -1.99
C ASN A 21 -16.35 -25.56 -3.47
N ARG A 22 -15.07 -25.34 -3.73
CA ARG A 22 -14.47 -25.11 -5.05
C ARG A 22 -15.02 -23.89 -5.80
N GLU A 23 -15.73 -23.00 -5.12
CA GLU A 23 -16.14 -21.71 -5.69
C GLU A 23 -14.90 -20.85 -5.94
N LYS A 24 -14.84 -20.20 -7.09
CA LYS A 24 -13.75 -19.27 -7.42
C LYS A 24 -13.83 -18.04 -6.52
N ARG A 25 -12.83 -17.82 -5.68
CA ARG A 25 -12.73 -16.68 -4.77
C ARG A 25 -11.82 -15.57 -5.26
N GLY A 26 -11.04 -15.86 -6.28
CA GLY A 26 -10.21 -14.86 -6.92
C GLY A 26 -9.30 -15.44 -7.97
N ALA A 27 -8.74 -14.57 -8.77
CA ALA A 27 -7.73 -14.89 -9.76
C ALA A 27 -6.85 -13.67 -10.02
N VAL A 28 -5.62 -13.89 -10.46
CA VAL A 28 -4.71 -12.87 -10.93
C VAL A 28 -3.97 -13.38 -12.16
N LYS A 29 -3.82 -12.53 -13.17
CA LYS A 29 -3.09 -12.88 -14.38
C LYS A 29 -1.58 -12.88 -14.12
N SER A 30 -1.09 -11.85 -13.46
CA SER A 30 0.30 -11.78 -13.03
C SER A 30 0.47 -10.95 -11.77
N THR A 31 1.47 -11.30 -10.97
CA THR A 31 1.92 -10.50 -9.84
C THR A 31 3.43 -10.52 -9.80
N SER A 32 4.03 -9.38 -9.51
CA SER A 32 5.46 -9.26 -9.26
C SER A 32 5.73 -8.39 -8.05
N PHE A 33 6.74 -8.78 -7.33
CA PHE A 33 7.31 -8.03 -6.22
C PHE A 33 8.81 -8.06 -6.38
N LEU A 34 9.44 -6.91 -6.42
CA LEU A 34 10.85 -6.75 -6.63
C LEU A 34 11.41 -5.79 -5.59
N LEU A 35 12.49 -6.19 -4.93
CA LEU A 35 13.31 -5.36 -4.07
C LEU A 35 14.73 -5.34 -4.60
N TYR A 36 15.34 -4.17 -4.72
CA TYR A 36 16.67 -4.00 -5.29
C TYR A 36 17.35 -2.74 -4.76
N PRO A 37 18.69 -2.65 -4.84
CA PRO A 37 19.42 -1.44 -4.50
C PRO A 37 19.26 -0.37 -5.59
N GLY A 38 19.16 0.87 -5.16
CA GLY A 38 19.34 2.02 -6.04
C GLY A 38 20.81 2.41 -6.19
N GLU A 39 21.06 3.43 -7.00
CA GLU A 39 22.42 3.89 -7.32
C GLU A 39 23.20 4.39 -6.10
N ASN A 40 22.50 4.96 -5.12
CA ASN A 40 23.10 5.49 -3.88
C ASN A 40 22.99 4.50 -2.70
N GLY A 41 22.61 3.23 -2.97
CA GLY A 41 22.47 2.19 -1.97
C GLY A 41 21.14 2.18 -1.20
N GLU A 42 20.20 3.03 -1.57
CA GLU A 42 18.83 2.99 -1.08
C GLU A 42 18.12 1.70 -1.50
N THR A 43 17.06 1.33 -0.80
CA THR A 43 16.23 0.18 -1.17
C THR A 43 15.05 0.65 -2.00
N HIS A 44 14.89 0.05 -3.17
CA HIS A 44 13.73 0.20 -4.03
C HIS A 44 12.78 -0.99 -3.89
N LEU A 45 11.49 -0.70 -3.98
CA LEU A 45 10.42 -1.68 -4.02
C LEU A 45 9.52 -1.40 -5.21
N ASP A 46 9.37 -2.38 -6.09
CA ASP A 46 8.40 -2.39 -7.16
C ASP A 46 7.39 -3.51 -6.93
N TYR A 47 6.13 -3.15 -6.82
CA TYR A 47 5.02 -4.08 -6.74
C TYR A 47 4.07 -3.85 -7.91
N ALA A 48 3.69 -4.92 -8.57
CA ALA A 48 2.69 -4.85 -9.62
C ALA A 48 1.79 -6.09 -9.60
N HIS A 49 0.51 -5.90 -9.88
CA HIS A 49 -0.36 -6.97 -10.31
C HIS A 49 -1.22 -6.53 -11.48
N ASP A 50 -1.57 -7.48 -12.34
CA ASP A 50 -2.43 -7.31 -13.49
C ASP A 50 -3.51 -8.40 -13.54
N GLY A 51 -4.70 -8.03 -14.02
CA GLY A 51 -5.81 -8.95 -14.18
C GLY A 51 -6.32 -9.54 -12.87
N LEU A 52 -6.26 -8.79 -11.77
CA LEU A 52 -6.86 -9.22 -10.52
C LEU A 52 -8.37 -9.28 -10.67
N TRP A 53 -8.93 -10.45 -10.36
CA TRP A 53 -10.35 -10.65 -10.22
C TRP A 53 -10.67 -11.08 -8.80
N LEU A 54 -11.50 -10.31 -8.12
CA LEU A 54 -12.05 -10.61 -6.81
C LEU A 54 -13.57 -10.44 -6.90
N PRO A 55 -14.37 -11.28 -6.23
CA PRO A 55 -15.81 -11.08 -6.10
C PRO A 55 -16.12 -9.93 -5.13
N SER A 56 -15.41 -8.84 -5.24
CA SER A 56 -15.55 -7.63 -4.43
C SER A 56 -15.86 -6.44 -5.32
N LEU A 57 -16.41 -5.40 -4.72
CA LEU A 57 -16.90 -4.21 -5.43
C LEU A 57 -15.77 -3.41 -6.07
N LEU A 58 -14.61 -3.31 -5.44
CA LEU A 58 -13.50 -2.47 -5.91
C LEU A 58 -12.70 -3.06 -7.07
N GLN A 59 -12.63 -4.37 -7.21
CA GLN A 59 -11.92 -5.10 -8.27
C GLN A 59 -10.82 -4.29 -9.00
N PRO A 60 -9.74 -3.89 -8.35
CA PRO A 60 -8.63 -3.27 -9.05
C PRO A 60 -8.08 -4.31 -10.04
N ARG A 61 -8.07 -3.97 -11.33
CA ARG A 61 -7.52 -4.84 -12.37
C ARG A 61 -6.02 -4.77 -12.42
N THR A 62 -5.52 -3.57 -12.27
CA THR A 62 -4.09 -3.26 -12.31
C THR A 62 -3.73 -2.46 -11.08
N VAL A 63 -2.65 -2.84 -10.42
CA VAL A 63 -2.01 -2.03 -9.38
C VAL A 63 -0.52 -2.02 -9.64
N ARG A 64 0.09 -0.84 -9.51
CA ARG A 64 1.55 -0.64 -9.48
C ARG A 64 1.89 0.26 -8.32
N ILE A 65 2.90 -0.10 -7.59
CA ILE A 65 3.46 0.71 -6.51
C ILE A 65 4.98 0.67 -6.68
N LYS A 66 5.59 1.86 -6.78
CA LYS A 66 7.04 2.01 -6.72
C LYS A 66 7.38 2.88 -5.54
N SER A 67 8.34 2.44 -4.77
CA SER A 67 8.82 3.22 -3.63
C SER A 67 10.32 3.05 -3.46
N SER A 68 10.93 4.05 -2.85
CA SER A 68 12.34 4.05 -2.49
C SER A 68 12.54 4.55 -1.07
N SER A 69 13.59 4.08 -0.40
CA SER A 69 13.90 4.51 0.95
C SER A 69 15.40 4.62 1.15
N THR A 70 15.85 5.83 1.44
CA THR A 70 17.24 6.09 1.89
C THR A 70 17.45 5.71 3.36
N GLY A 71 16.37 5.68 4.16
CA GLY A 71 16.38 5.23 5.55
C GLY A 71 16.47 3.72 5.73
N LEU A 72 16.40 2.99 4.64
CA LEU A 72 16.54 1.54 4.61
C LEU A 72 17.62 1.16 3.58
N PRO A 73 18.91 1.27 3.92
CA PRO A 73 19.97 0.88 3.02
C PRO A 73 19.85 -0.59 2.61
N TRP A 74 20.09 -0.88 1.33
CA TRP A 74 19.98 -2.26 0.81
C TRP A 74 20.78 -3.29 1.60
N LEU A 75 21.98 -2.92 2.00
CA LEU A 75 22.84 -3.79 2.81
C LEU A 75 22.23 -4.18 4.16
N GLU A 76 21.33 -3.35 4.70
CA GLU A 76 20.60 -3.64 5.93
C GLU A 76 19.27 -4.34 5.70
N ALA A 77 18.60 -4.04 4.59
CA ALA A 77 17.31 -4.63 4.23
C ALA A 77 17.46 -6.09 3.78
N LYS A 78 18.46 -6.36 2.95
CA LYS A 78 18.70 -7.67 2.34
C LYS A 78 18.77 -8.82 3.35
N PRO A 79 19.58 -8.77 4.44
CA PRO A 79 19.64 -9.87 5.40
C PRO A 79 18.30 -10.16 6.09
N VAL A 80 17.49 -9.13 6.36
CA VAL A 80 16.16 -9.29 6.98
C VAL A 80 15.22 -10.04 6.04
N ILE A 81 15.25 -9.68 4.76
CA ILE A 81 14.42 -10.30 3.73
C ILE A 81 14.85 -11.75 3.51
N GLU A 82 16.15 -12.02 3.36
CA GLU A 82 16.70 -13.36 3.19
C GLU A 82 16.35 -14.28 4.36
N LYS A 83 16.53 -13.80 5.59
CA LYS A 83 16.16 -14.55 6.80
C LYS A 83 14.67 -14.91 6.78
N GLY A 84 13.80 -13.92 6.55
CA GLY A 84 12.36 -14.16 6.56
C GLY A 84 11.89 -15.16 5.50
N PHE A 85 12.53 -15.16 4.33
CA PHE A 85 12.25 -16.17 3.30
C PHE A 85 12.79 -17.55 3.66
N ASN A 86 13.98 -17.64 4.27
CA ASN A 86 14.51 -18.90 4.77
C ASN A 86 13.62 -19.47 5.87
N ASP A 87 13.12 -18.64 6.77
CA ASP A 87 12.19 -19.05 7.83
C ASP A 87 10.88 -19.62 7.23
N MET A 88 10.36 -19.01 6.14
CA MET A 88 9.22 -19.58 5.40
C MET A 88 9.52 -20.93 4.77
N LEU A 89 10.71 -21.12 4.21
CA LEU A 89 11.12 -22.39 3.60
C LEU A 89 11.33 -23.49 4.67
N THR A 90 11.69 -23.11 5.88
CA THR A 90 11.92 -24.03 7.01
C THR A 90 10.68 -24.27 7.88
N GLY A 91 9.51 -23.73 7.50
CA GLY A 91 8.22 -24.07 8.10
C GLY A 91 7.51 -22.96 8.86
N LEU A 92 8.05 -21.74 8.91
CA LEU A 92 7.33 -20.62 9.49
C LEU A 92 6.13 -20.25 8.61
N ALA A 93 4.96 -20.08 9.24
CA ALA A 93 3.75 -19.69 8.53
C ALA A 93 3.98 -18.39 7.72
N PRO A 94 3.61 -18.31 6.42
CA PRO A 94 3.89 -17.16 5.56
C PRO A 94 3.38 -15.81 6.09
N ARG A 95 2.28 -15.81 6.86
CA ARG A 95 1.78 -14.59 7.52
C ARG A 95 2.69 -14.11 8.64
N ALA A 96 3.25 -15.03 9.43
CA ALA A 96 4.16 -14.71 10.53
C ALA A 96 5.49 -14.18 9.97
N ALA A 97 6.07 -14.85 8.96
CA ALA A 97 7.29 -14.42 8.30
C ALA A 97 7.15 -13.03 7.69
N ARG A 98 6.07 -12.75 6.95
CA ARG A 98 5.83 -11.42 6.38
C ARG A 98 5.70 -10.34 7.45
N ARG A 99 4.99 -10.62 8.56
CA ARG A 99 4.88 -9.67 9.67
C ARG A 99 6.24 -9.40 10.31
N GLN A 100 7.05 -10.42 10.50
CA GLN A 100 8.39 -10.28 11.05
C GLN A 100 9.27 -9.43 10.14
N ILE A 101 9.34 -9.74 8.83
CA ILE A 101 10.08 -8.95 7.84
C ILE A 101 9.62 -7.49 7.90
N ALA A 102 8.30 -7.24 7.81
CA ALA A 102 7.76 -5.89 7.81
C ALA A 102 8.14 -5.12 9.10
N ASN A 103 8.03 -5.76 10.26
CA ASN A 103 8.37 -5.12 11.53
C ASN A 103 9.88 -4.81 11.62
N GLU A 104 10.75 -5.72 11.22
CA GLU A 104 12.20 -5.51 11.26
C GLU A 104 12.64 -4.42 10.29
N LEU A 105 12.09 -4.38 9.07
CA LEU A 105 12.36 -3.33 8.09
C LEU A 105 11.82 -1.97 8.56
N TRP A 106 10.61 -1.95 9.14
CA TRP A 106 10.05 -0.73 9.69
C TRP A 106 10.88 -0.17 10.86
N GLN A 107 11.33 -1.03 11.78
CA GLN A 107 12.20 -0.62 12.88
C GLN A 107 13.47 0.07 12.36
N LYS A 108 14.14 -0.56 11.40
CA LYS A 108 15.35 0.01 10.78
C LYS A 108 15.06 1.37 10.11
N ALA A 109 13.97 1.47 9.36
CA ALA A 109 13.58 2.73 8.72
C ALA A 109 13.27 3.82 9.76
N ALA A 110 12.60 3.47 10.86
CA ALA A 110 12.28 4.40 11.94
C ALA A 110 13.51 4.86 12.72
N ASP A 111 14.46 3.95 12.96
CA ASP A 111 15.72 4.26 13.66
C ASP A 111 16.59 5.21 12.83
N ASN A 112 16.59 5.05 11.51
CA ASN A 112 17.33 5.89 10.59
C ASN A 112 16.65 7.25 10.30
N GLY A 113 15.33 7.35 10.56
CA GLY A 113 14.56 8.58 10.43
C GLY A 113 14.50 9.20 9.04
N ALA A 114 14.82 8.43 8.00
CA ALA A 114 14.84 8.91 6.62
C ALA A 114 13.51 8.61 5.89
N PRO A 115 13.17 9.40 4.88
CA PRO A 115 11.89 9.26 4.20
C PRO A 115 11.81 7.98 3.35
N VAL A 116 10.60 7.44 3.27
CA VAL A 116 10.16 6.49 2.26
C VAL A 116 9.41 7.29 1.21
N LYS A 117 9.96 7.40 0.02
CA LYS A 117 9.28 7.98 -1.13
C LYS A 117 8.38 6.95 -1.77
N ILE A 118 7.18 7.38 -2.12
CA ILE A 118 6.30 6.66 -3.04
C ILE A 118 6.40 7.38 -4.38
N ASP A 119 7.15 6.79 -5.30
CA ASP A 119 7.42 7.39 -6.61
C ASP A 119 6.22 7.24 -7.54
N GLU A 120 5.46 6.15 -7.38
CA GLU A 120 4.27 5.85 -8.16
C GLU A 120 3.29 5.00 -7.35
N ILE A 121 2.04 5.42 -7.32
CA ILE A 121 0.88 4.57 -7.08
C ILE A 121 0.02 4.66 -8.34
N TYR A 122 -0.29 3.52 -8.93
CA TYR A 122 -1.26 3.41 -10.01
C TYR A 122 -2.25 2.30 -9.69
N VAL A 123 -3.52 2.65 -9.71
CA VAL A 123 -4.62 1.70 -9.51
C VAL A 123 -5.66 1.92 -10.59
N GLU A 124 -6.02 0.86 -11.31
CA GLU A 124 -7.05 0.91 -12.35
C GLU A 124 -8.06 -0.22 -12.14
N GLY A 125 -9.33 0.07 -12.28
CA GLY A 125 -10.39 -0.93 -12.29
C GLY A 125 -11.79 -0.35 -12.32
N ARG A 126 -12.68 -0.96 -13.10
CA ARG A 126 -14.12 -0.64 -13.18
C ARG A 126 -14.50 0.84 -13.28
N GLY A 127 -13.78 1.60 -14.10
CA GLY A 127 -14.04 3.04 -14.27
C GLY A 127 -13.51 3.89 -13.12
N LEU A 128 -12.63 3.32 -12.31
CA LEU A 128 -11.79 4.01 -11.34
C LEU A 128 -10.36 4.00 -11.85
N GLU A 129 -9.70 5.13 -11.79
CA GLU A 129 -8.26 5.24 -11.98
C GLU A 129 -7.70 6.16 -10.90
N ALA A 130 -6.65 5.74 -10.23
CA ALA A 130 -5.95 6.53 -9.24
C ALA A 130 -4.46 6.56 -9.55
N LEU A 131 -3.90 7.76 -9.55
CA LEU A 131 -2.48 8.03 -9.66
C LEU A 131 -2.02 8.70 -8.37
N GLY A 132 -0.84 8.36 -7.87
CA GLY A 132 -0.36 8.98 -6.66
C GLY A 132 1.15 8.93 -6.52
N LYS A 133 1.65 9.86 -5.70
CA LYS A 133 3.04 9.95 -5.26
C LYS A 133 3.07 10.56 -3.87
N GLY A 134 4.10 10.30 -3.10
CA GLY A 134 4.18 10.86 -1.77
C GLY A 134 5.48 10.60 -1.06
N GLU A 135 5.54 11.04 0.18
CA GLU A 135 6.68 10.83 1.04
C GLU A 135 6.22 10.60 2.48
N PHE A 136 6.73 9.56 3.11
CA PHE A 136 6.44 9.22 4.49
C PHE A 136 7.73 9.01 5.26
N ILE A 137 7.72 9.39 6.53
CA ILE A 137 8.82 9.14 7.46
C ILE A 137 8.32 8.12 8.49
N ALA A 138 9.03 7.00 8.60
CA ALA A 138 8.79 6.03 9.66
C ALA A 138 9.26 6.65 10.99
N GLN A 139 8.38 6.69 12.01
CA GLN A 139 8.65 7.31 13.30
C GLN A 139 7.96 6.53 14.40
N GLN A 140 8.70 6.09 15.42
CA GLN A 140 8.14 5.39 16.57
C GLN A 140 7.15 6.25 17.35
N ALA A 141 7.38 7.58 17.40
CA ALA A 141 6.50 8.52 18.06
C ALA A 141 5.22 8.85 17.28
N ALA A 142 5.13 8.49 15.99
CA ALA A 142 3.91 8.69 15.23
C ALA A 142 2.87 7.63 15.60
N ARG A 143 1.61 8.03 15.76
CA ARG A 143 0.52 7.15 16.21
C ARG A 143 0.35 5.88 15.36
N TYR A 144 0.56 6.00 14.06
CA TYR A 144 0.49 4.87 13.12
C TYR A 144 1.87 4.37 12.67
N GLY A 145 2.93 4.84 13.32
CA GLY A 145 4.30 4.52 12.93
C GLY A 145 4.84 5.33 11.76
N PHE A 146 4.01 6.17 11.13
CA PHE A 146 4.37 6.99 9.98
C PHE A 146 3.74 8.38 10.09
N ALA A 147 4.40 9.35 9.49
CA ALA A 147 3.84 10.67 9.19
C ALA A 147 4.32 11.07 7.79
N GLY A 148 3.52 11.82 7.03
CA GLY A 148 3.90 12.22 5.68
C GLY A 148 2.72 12.69 4.86
N GLN A 149 2.94 12.80 3.57
CA GLN A 149 1.94 13.29 2.61
C GLN A 149 1.87 12.43 1.36
N LEU A 150 0.71 12.45 0.72
CA LEU A 150 0.41 11.71 -0.50
C LEU A 150 -0.47 12.58 -1.41
N ASP A 151 0.03 12.89 -2.59
CA ASP A 151 -0.73 13.51 -3.67
C ASP A 151 -1.45 12.40 -4.45
N LEU A 152 -2.76 12.48 -4.59
CA LEU A 152 -3.57 11.54 -5.34
C LEU A 152 -4.42 12.26 -6.39
N ASP A 153 -4.40 11.73 -7.60
CA ASP A 153 -5.31 12.08 -8.68
C ASP A 153 -6.28 10.94 -8.91
N LEU A 154 -7.57 11.22 -8.90
CA LEU A 154 -8.62 10.22 -8.99
C LEU A 154 -9.59 10.51 -10.13
N ILE A 155 -9.81 9.53 -11.01
CA ILE A 155 -10.90 9.48 -11.97
C ILE A 155 -11.94 8.47 -11.46
N GLY A 156 -13.22 8.80 -11.60
CA GLY A 156 -14.32 7.91 -11.19
C GLY A 156 -14.67 8.02 -9.71
N ARG A 157 -14.52 9.20 -9.14
CA ARG A 157 -14.90 9.54 -7.75
C ARG A 157 -16.30 9.05 -7.38
N GLU A 158 -17.27 9.23 -8.28
CA GLU A 158 -18.67 8.83 -8.07
C GLU A 158 -18.78 7.32 -7.86
N ARG A 159 -17.95 6.53 -8.54
CA ARG A 159 -17.88 5.07 -8.36
C ARG A 159 -17.41 4.68 -6.95
N LEU A 160 -16.45 5.40 -6.38
CA LEU A 160 -16.05 5.18 -5.00
C LEU A 160 -17.17 5.54 -4.03
N GLN A 161 -17.88 6.62 -4.25
CA GLN A 161 -19.03 7.01 -3.42
C GLN A 161 -20.14 5.96 -3.44
N ASP A 162 -20.48 5.43 -4.62
CA ASP A 162 -21.44 4.34 -4.77
C ASP A 162 -21.00 3.08 -4.02
N LEU A 163 -19.71 2.76 -4.05
CA LEU A 163 -19.16 1.58 -3.38
C LEU A 163 -19.15 1.70 -1.85
N ILE A 164 -18.89 2.89 -1.34
CA ILE A 164 -18.89 3.20 0.10
C ILE A 164 -20.30 3.17 0.65
N GLY A 165 -21.29 3.64 -0.12
CA GLY A 165 -22.71 3.69 0.26
C GLY A 165 -23.41 2.31 0.27
N THR A 166 -22.79 1.22 -0.17
CA THR A 166 -23.43 -0.09 -0.20
C THR A 166 -23.32 -0.86 1.11
N PRO A 167 -24.42 -1.40 1.68
CA PRO A 167 -24.45 -2.09 2.98
C PRO A 167 -23.63 -3.39 3.07
N GLN A 168 -23.03 -3.84 1.98
CA GLN A 168 -22.30 -5.11 1.88
C GLN A 168 -20.78 -4.97 2.05
N SER A 169 -20.28 -3.80 2.47
CA SER A 169 -18.86 -3.60 2.71
C SER A 169 -18.38 -4.48 3.87
N PRO A 170 -17.30 -5.27 3.71
CA PRO A 170 -16.71 -6.03 4.81
C PRO A 170 -16.34 -5.10 5.97
N THR A 171 -16.40 -5.60 7.18
CA THR A 171 -16.26 -4.87 8.45
C THR A 171 -15.02 -3.96 8.55
N LEU A 172 -13.94 -4.27 7.84
CA LEU A 172 -12.73 -3.44 7.77
C LEU A 172 -12.91 -2.17 6.93
N LEU A 173 -13.70 -2.25 5.84
CA LEU A 173 -14.09 -1.08 5.05
C LEU A 173 -15.12 -0.23 5.80
N GLY A 174 -15.99 -0.85 6.59
CA GLY A 174 -17.01 -0.14 7.37
C GLY A 174 -16.41 0.87 8.36
N ALA A 175 -15.27 0.56 8.96
CA ALA A 175 -14.57 1.49 9.85
C ALA A 175 -13.90 2.67 9.11
N LEU A 176 -13.61 2.50 7.81
CA LEU A 176 -13.01 3.54 6.98
C LEU A 176 -14.04 4.37 6.19
N VAL A 177 -15.31 3.94 6.19
CA VAL A 177 -16.39 4.60 5.44
C VAL A 177 -16.55 6.08 5.80
N PRO A 178 -16.60 6.51 7.09
CA PRO A 178 -16.72 7.92 7.41
C PRO A 178 -15.56 8.75 6.85
N PHE A 179 -14.33 8.24 6.96
CA PHE A 179 -13.14 8.91 6.45
C PHE A 179 -13.12 9.00 4.93
N ALA A 180 -13.58 7.93 4.27
CA ALA A 180 -13.64 7.90 2.83
C ALA A 180 -14.70 8.88 2.30
N VAL A 181 -15.83 9.05 2.99
CA VAL A 181 -16.87 10.01 2.58
C VAL A 181 -16.39 11.45 2.72
N ASP A 182 -15.88 11.83 3.90
CA ASP A 182 -15.41 13.19 4.14
C ASP A 182 -14.15 13.51 3.33
N GLY A 183 -13.22 12.54 3.23
CA GLY A 183 -12.03 12.67 2.40
C GLY A 183 -12.36 12.83 0.91
N LEU A 184 -13.29 12.02 0.38
CA LEU A 184 -13.73 12.17 -1.01
C LEU A 184 -14.48 13.50 -1.24
N ALA A 185 -15.21 14.01 -0.24
CA ALA A 185 -15.89 15.29 -0.34
C ALA A 185 -14.90 16.47 -0.40
N ALA A 186 -13.74 16.35 0.25
CA ALA A 186 -12.70 17.37 0.28
C ALA A 186 -11.88 17.48 -1.03
N GLY A 187 -12.08 16.56 -1.99
CA GLY A 187 -11.35 16.58 -3.25
C GLY A 187 -11.60 17.83 -4.10
N GLU A 188 -10.55 18.34 -4.71
CA GLU A 188 -10.59 19.53 -5.57
C GLU A 188 -10.62 19.16 -7.06
N PRO A 189 -11.32 19.93 -7.91
CA PRO A 189 -11.29 19.71 -9.34
C PRO A 189 -9.87 19.80 -9.91
N GLY A 190 -9.42 18.77 -10.56
CA GLY A 190 -8.12 18.68 -11.22
C GLY A 190 -8.24 18.81 -12.74
N LYS A 191 -7.14 18.51 -13.43
CA LYS A 191 -7.08 18.51 -14.90
C LYS A 191 -7.78 17.27 -15.47
N GLN A 192 -8.34 17.40 -16.68
CA GLN A 192 -8.90 16.29 -17.46
C GLN A 192 -9.99 15.46 -16.74
N GLY A 193 -10.79 16.09 -15.86
CA GLY A 193 -11.85 15.42 -15.12
C GLY A 193 -11.37 14.59 -13.92
N MET A 194 -10.10 14.73 -13.54
CA MET A 194 -9.57 14.17 -12.30
C MET A 194 -10.04 14.97 -11.09
N THR A 195 -10.03 14.34 -9.95
CA THR A 195 -10.16 15.00 -8.64
C THR A 195 -8.84 14.84 -7.90
N ASN A 196 -8.28 15.96 -7.44
CA ASN A 196 -7.01 15.99 -6.74
C ASN A 196 -7.23 15.91 -5.21
N TYR A 197 -6.36 15.18 -4.54
CA TYR A 197 -6.32 15.01 -3.11
C TYR A 197 -4.90 15.19 -2.62
N ASP A 198 -4.66 16.19 -1.80
CA ASP A 198 -3.47 16.30 -0.96
C ASP A 198 -3.80 15.69 0.40
N VAL A 199 -3.21 14.55 0.71
CA VAL A 199 -3.49 13.77 1.91
C VAL A 199 -2.30 13.85 2.85
N GLU A 200 -2.48 14.44 4.01
CA GLU A 200 -1.48 14.49 5.06
C GLU A 200 -1.83 13.52 6.19
N LEU A 201 -0.87 12.68 6.56
CA LEU A 201 -0.91 11.86 7.78
C LEU A 201 -0.02 12.51 8.83
N LEU A 202 -0.63 13.11 9.83
CA LEU A 202 0.09 13.80 10.89
C LEU A 202 0.57 12.84 11.98
N ARG A 203 1.61 13.25 12.74
CA ARG A 203 2.22 12.43 13.81
C ARG A 203 1.22 12.03 14.90
N ASP A 204 0.26 12.91 15.20
CA ASP A 204 -0.79 12.66 16.19
C ASP A 204 -1.91 11.73 15.69
N GLY A 205 -1.82 11.27 14.43
CA GLY A 205 -2.77 10.38 13.79
C GLY A 205 -3.96 11.07 13.15
N ARG A 206 -3.95 12.40 13.03
CA ARG A 206 -4.94 13.09 12.20
C ARG A 206 -4.64 12.85 10.73
N ILE A 207 -5.70 12.70 9.95
CA ILE A 207 -5.65 12.68 8.49
C ILE A 207 -6.30 13.96 8.01
N VAL A 208 -5.56 14.70 7.20
CA VAL A 208 -6.01 15.96 6.57
C VAL A 208 -6.05 15.73 5.07
N VAL A 209 -7.12 16.15 4.42
CA VAL A 209 -7.29 16.07 2.97
C VAL A 209 -7.62 17.46 2.46
N ASN A 210 -6.78 18.01 1.57
CA ASN A 210 -6.89 19.37 1.05
C ASN A 210 -7.15 20.42 2.16
N GLY A 211 -6.41 20.31 3.27
CA GLY A 211 -6.54 21.19 4.43
C GLY A 211 -7.73 20.91 5.37
N VAL A 212 -8.59 19.96 5.04
CA VAL A 212 -9.73 19.55 5.87
C VAL A 212 -9.38 18.34 6.71
N THR A 213 -9.51 18.42 8.04
CA THR A 213 -9.32 17.24 8.90
C THR A 213 -10.50 16.29 8.72
N VAL A 214 -10.26 15.17 8.07
CA VAL A 214 -11.27 14.12 7.81
C VAL A 214 -11.24 13.00 8.86
N PHE A 215 -10.16 12.92 9.61
CA PHE A 215 -10.02 11.99 10.72
C PHE A 215 -9.21 12.60 11.86
N SER A 216 -9.74 12.49 13.07
CA SER A 216 -9.01 12.76 14.30
C SER A 216 -9.09 11.52 15.18
N ALA A 217 -7.96 10.87 15.40
CA ALA A 217 -7.93 9.80 16.38
C ALA A 217 -8.25 10.41 17.75
N ALA A 218 -9.39 10.09 18.30
CA ALA A 218 -9.74 10.53 19.66
C ALA A 218 -8.55 10.25 20.58
N SER A 219 -8.09 11.31 21.26
CA SER A 219 -7.10 11.20 22.32
C SER A 219 -7.70 10.28 23.38
N GLY A 220 -7.30 8.99 23.36
CA GLY A 220 -7.63 8.08 24.43
C GLY A 220 -7.01 8.64 25.72
N SER A 221 -7.87 9.13 26.58
CA SER A 221 -7.57 9.47 27.97
C SER A 221 -7.22 8.22 28.76
#